data_d1df988be491030bd2408c85ad3595eb
#
_entry.id   d1df988be491030bd2408c85ad3595eb
#
_cell.length_a   1.000
_cell.length_b   1.000
_cell.length_c   1.000
_cell.angle_alpha   90.00
_cell.angle_beta   90.00
_cell.angle_gamma   90.00
#
_symmetry.space_group_name_H-M   'P 1'
#
loop_
_entity.id
_entity.type
_entity.pdbx_description
1 polymer ?
#
loop_
_entity_poly.entity_id
_entity_poly.type
_entity_poly.pdbx_seq_one_letter_code
_entity_poly.pdbx_strand_id
1 'polypeptide(L)'
;TVIAVGISVIIFHLNKEQLYEAETTMIVNVQSNENQSMLTSDQIYDQIYAGEKLGAVYGEIIKSRAVLNPVIEKLNLDIPTEQLAKMISISQVEDTHIMTLSVTDTDPDRAKDIANTIPGVFTEEVKRTIKANGVEVIDPSLGGDPIPSNILKKVLIAGVLGVMIGLFVIFLIEFFDNKVKTPQDMEKYFNIPVLGVIPNENK
;
A
#
# COMPACT_ATOMS: atom_id res chain seq x y z
N THR A 1 1.94 26.60 17.41
CA THR A 1 1.83 25.82 16.15
C THR A 1 2.55 24.49 16.23
N VAL A 2 3.79 24.40 16.74
CA VAL A 2 4.57 23.15 16.87
C VAL A 2 3.86 22.12 17.78
N ILE A 3 3.26 22.58 18.87
CA ILE A 3 2.49 21.74 19.83
C ILE A 3 1.23 21.18 19.14
N ALA A 4 0.52 21.97 18.32
CA ALA A 4 -0.67 21.52 17.60
C ALA A 4 -0.34 20.44 16.54
N VAL A 5 0.79 20.58 15.84
CA VAL A 5 1.28 19.58 14.89
C VAL A 5 1.69 18.29 15.63
N GLY A 6 2.37 18.40 16.76
CA GLY A 6 2.73 17.26 17.60
C GLY A 6 1.51 16.50 18.13
N ILE A 7 0.49 17.20 18.62
CA ILE A 7 -0.76 16.59 19.09
C ILE A 7 -1.52 15.93 17.93
N SER A 8 -1.59 16.56 16.76
CA SER A 8 -2.24 15.99 15.56
C SER A 8 -1.57 14.69 15.11
N VAL A 9 -0.24 14.60 15.13
CA VAL A 9 0.50 13.39 14.81
C VAL A 9 0.24 12.29 15.83
N ILE A 10 0.16 12.63 17.13
CA ILE A 10 -0.14 11.67 18.20
C ILE A 10 -1.57 11.14 18.06
N ILE A 11 -2.56 12.00 17.84
CA ILE A 11 -3.96 11.59 17.65
C ILE A 11 -4.12 10.71 16.42
N PHE A 12 -3.48 11.07 15.30
CA PHE A 12 -3.47 10.25 14.08
C PHE A 12 -2.82 8.88 14.30
N HIS A 13 -1.88 8.79 15.22
CA HIS A 13 -1.17 7.54 15.53
C HIS A 13 -1.94 6.62 16.48
N LEU A 14 -2.68 7.20 17.43
CA LEU A 14 -3.51 6.46 18.38
C LEU A 14 -4.77 5.83 17.75
N ASN A 15 -5.23 6.38 16.61
CA ASN A 15 -6.44 5.91 15.90
C ASN A 15 -6.14 4.90 14.78
N LYS A 16 -4.94 4.33 14.71
CA LYS A 16 -4.62 3.35 13.67
C LYS A 16 -5.06 1.96 14.10
N GLU A 17 -6.11 1.46 13.44
CA GLU A 17 -6.51 0.06 13.54
C GLU A 17 -5.35 -0.85 13.09
N GLN A 18 -5.08 -1.89 13.87
CA GLN A 18 -4.12 -2.91 13.48
C GLN A 18 -4.69 -3.66 12.27
N LEU A 19 -3.92 -3.75 11.20
CA LEU A 19 -4.27 -4.51 10.02
C LEU A 19 -3.57 -5.87 10.07
N TYR A 20 -4.29 -6.88 9.61
CA TYR A 20 -3.81 -8.25 9.47
C TYR A 20 -3.85 -8.65 8.02
N GLU A 21 -2.88 -9.43 7.59
CA GLU A 21 -2.78 -9.96 6.23
C GLU A 21 -2.85 -11.48 6.29
N ALA A 22 -3.78 -12.04 5.55
CA ALA A 22 -3.93 -13.48 5.38
C ALA A 22 -3.56 -13.84 3.95
N GLU A 23 -2.61 -14.76 3.79
CA GLU A 23 -2.11 -15.17 2.49
C GLU A 23 -2.51 -16.60 2.16
N THR A 24 -2.89 -16.84 0.91
CA THR A 24 -3.17 -18.15 0.35
C THR A 24 -2.40 -18.30 -0.95
N THR A 25 -1.57 -19.35 -1.02
CA THR A 25 -0.81 -19.67 -2.24
C THR A 25 -1.55 -20.69 -3.08
N MET A 26 -1.65 -20.40 -4.38
CA MET A 26 -2.36 -21.24 -5.34
C MET A 26 -1.58 -21.39 -6.63
N ILE A 27 -1.79 -22.51 -7.34
CA ILE A 27 -1.25 -22.76 -8.66
C ILE A 27 -2.32 -22.62 -9.72
N VAL A 28 -1.98 -21.95 -10.82
CA VAL A 28 -2.86 -21.88 -12.00
C VAL A 28 -2.79 -23.21 -12.73
N ASN A 29 -3.94 -23.89 -12.84
CA ASN A 29 -4.02 -25.16 -13.53
C ASN A 29 -4.07 -24.93 -15.04
N VAL A 30 -2.92 -25.03 -15.70
CA VAL A 30 -2.82 -24.99 -17.17
C VAL A 30 -3.12 -26.38 -17.68
N GLN A 31 -4.14 -26.52 -18.55
CA GLN A 31 -4.58 -27.78 -19.09
C GLN A 31 -3.44 -28.45 -19.89
N SER A 32 -2.76 -29.39 -19.29
CA SER A 32 -1.93 -30.33 -20.05
C SER A 32 -2.86 -31.40 -20.64
N ASN A 33 -2.92 -31.47 -21.97
CA ASN A 33 -3.55 -32.61 -22.63
C ASN A 33 -2.86 -33.92 -22.15
N GLU A 34 -3.66 -34.89 -21.69
CA GLU A 34 -3.21 -36.16 -21.12
C GLU A 34 -2.25 -37.04 -21.98
N ASN A 35 -1.86 -36.55 -23.19
CA ASN A 35 -0.97 -37.22 -24.13
C ASN A 35 0.47 -36.70 -24.15
N GLN A 36 0.96 -36.06 -23.10
CA GLN A 36 2.33 -35.50 -23.08
C GLN A 36 3.35 -36.46 -22.46
N SER A 37 3.72 -37.50 -23.19
CA SER A 37 4.92 -38.26 -22.92
C SER A 37 6.12 -37.69 -23.68
N MET A 38 6.72 -36.60 -23.25
CA MET A 38 7.92 -35.87 -23.70
C MET A 38 7.58 -34.50 -24.26
N LEU A 39 7.56 -33.51 -23.39
CA LEU A 39 7.58 -32.11 -23.80
C LEU A 39 8.97 -31.73 -24.32
N THR A 40 9.03 -31.07 -25.48
CA THR A 40 10.26 -30.42 -25.94
C THR A 40 10.50 -29.15 -25.12
N SER A 41 11.76 -28.69 -25.05
CA SER A 41 12.11 -27.46 -24.30
C SER A 41 11.24 -26.27 -24.71
N ASP A 42 10.96 -26.11 -25.99
CA ASP A 42 10.13 -25.02 -26.52
C ASP A 42 8.68 -25.09 -25.99
N GLN A 43 8.11 -26.30 -25.89
CA GLN A 43 6.77 -26.49 -25.34
C GLN A 43 6.69 -26.20 -23.84
N ILE A 44 7.78 -26.40 -23.09
CA ILE A 44 7.87 -26.03 -21.68
C ILE A 44 7.85 -24.50 -21.54
N TYR A 45 8.64 -23.79 -22.37
CA TYR A 45 8.64 -22.31 -22.38
C TYR A 45 7.26 -21.74 -22.75
N ASP A 46 6.60 -22.30 -23.76
CA ASP A 46 5.26 -21.89 -24.18
C ASP A 46 4.22 -22.09 -23.05
N GLN A 47 4.32 -23.17 -22.29
CA GLN A 47 3.43 -23.42 -21.15
C GLN A 47 3.69 -22.44 -20.00
N ILE A 48 4.95 -22.16 -19.64
CA ILE A 48 5.31 -21.19 -18.62
C ILE A 48 4.76 -19.79 -18.98
N TYR A 49 4.99 -19.37 -20.23
CA TYR A 49 4.50 -18.09 -20.73
C TYR A 49 2.96 -18.01 -20.75
N ALA A 50 2.30 -19.10 -21.16
CA ALA A 50 0.83 -19.18 -21.11
C ALA A 50 0.29 -19.06 -19.68
N GLY A 51 0.96 -19.72 -18.70
CA GLY A 51 0.59 -19.65 -17.29
C GLY A 51 0.75 -18.27 -16.69
N GLU A 52 1.82 -17.56 -17.05
CA GLU A 52 2.04 -16.16 -16.62
C GLU A 52 0.91 -15.24 -17.12
N LYS A 53 0.54 -15.37 -18.40
CA LYS A 53 -0.57 -14.60 -18.98
C LYS A 53 -1.91 -14.95 -18.36
N LEU A 54 -2.15 -16.22 -18.09
CA LEU A 54 -3.37 -16.67 -17.40
C LEU A 54 -3.43 -16.14 -15.96
N GLY A 55 -2.31 -16.10 -15.24
CA GLY A 55 -2.23 -15.55 -13.90
C GLY A 55 -2.70 -14.09 -13.82
N ALA A 56 -2.24 -13.25 -14.75
CA ALA A 56 -2.69 -11.86 -14.83
C ALA A 56 -4.19 -11.74 -15.09
N VAL A 57 -4.73 -12.54 -16.03
CA VAL A 57 -6.17 -12.58 -16.32
C VAL A 57 -6.97 -13.09 -15.11
N TYR A 58 -6.47 -14.11 -14.43
CA TYR A 58 -7.12 -14.68 -13.24
C TYR A 58 -7.16 -13.67 -12.10
N GLY A 59 -6.09 -12.88 -11.93
CA GLY A 59 -6.06 -11.80 -10.96
C GLY A 59 -7.20 -10.78 -11.14
N GLU A 60 -7.50 -10.41 -12.37
CA GLU A 60 -8.62 -9.51 -12.69
C GLU A 60 -9.99 -10.19 -12.48
N ILE A 61 -10.13 -11.47 -12.85
CA ILE A 61 -11.38 -12.21 -12.65
C ILE A 61 -11.67 -12.41 -11.16
N ILE A 62 -10.66 -12.70 -10.34
CA ILE A 62 -10.83 -12.86 -8.88
C ILE A 62 -11.40 -11.58 -8.26
N LYS A 63 -10.98 -10.40 -8.71
CA LYS A 63 -11.50 -9.11 -8.23
C LYS A 63 -12.86 -8.71 -8.82
N SER A 64 -13.37 -9.50 -9.75
CA SER A 64 -14.67 -9.21 -10.38
C SER A 64 -15.84 -9.46 -9.44
N ARG A 65 -16.97 -8.79 -9.71
CA ARG A 65 -18.23 -9.03 -8.98
C ARG A 65 -18.74 -10.46 -9.11
N ALA A 66 -18.41 -11.15 -10.19
CA ALA A 66 -18.82 -12.53 -10.42
C ALA A 66 -18.23 -13.48 -9.36
N VAL A 67 -17.04 -13.18 -8.85
CA VAL A 67 -16.38 -13.96 -7.79
C VAL A 67 -16.66 -13.37 -6.40
N LEU A 68 -16.59 -12.05 -6.25
CA LEU A 68 -16.65 -11.44 -4.93
C LEU A 68 -18.06 -11.42 -4.34
N ASN A 69 -19.14 -11.31 -5.15
CA ASN A 69 -20.49 -11.37 -4.62
C ASN A 69 -20.81 -12.72 -3.97
N PRO A 70 -20.55 -13.89 -4.60
CA PRO A 70 -20.72 -15.18 -3.95
C PRO A 70 -19.87 -15.36 -2.68
N VAL A 71 -18.68 -14.76 -2.61
CA VAL A 71 -17.84 -14.79 -1.40
C VAL A 71 -18.51 -14.01 -0.27
N ILE A 72 -19.02 -12.80 -0.55
CA ILE A 72 -19.77 -11.97 0.40
C ILE A 72 -20.98 -12.72 0.94
N GLU A 73 -21.77 -13.33 0.05
CA GLU A 73 -22.94 -14.12 0.44
C GLU A 73 -22.59 -15.35 1.27
N LYS A 74 -21.55 -16.09 0.87
CA LYS A 74 -21.11 -17.33 1.55
C LYS A 74 -20.61 -17.08 2.97
N LEU A 75 -19.91 -15.95 3.17
CA LEU A 75 -19.34 -15.56 4.46
C LEU A 75 -20.23 -14.58 5.24
N ASN A 76 -21.41 -14.21 4.70
CA ASN A 76 -22.32 -13.20 5.27
C ASN A 76 -21.61 -11.90 5.65
N LEU A 77 -20.77 -11.37 4.75
CA LEU A 77 -20.02 -10.14 4.99
C LEU A 77 -20.93 -8.92 4.81
N ASP A 78 -20.89 -8.00 5.78
CA ASP A 78 -21.61 -6.70 5.69
C ASP A 78 -20.71 -5.62 5.09
N ILE A 79 -20.14 -5.89 3.91
CA ILE A 79 -19.29 -4.96 3.17
C ILE A 79 -19.66 -4.96 1.69
N PRO A 80 -19.56 -3.80 0.99
CA PRO A 80 -19.79 -3.75 -0.45
C PRO A 80 -18.66 -4.43 -1.22
N THR A 81 -18.95 -4.93 -2.41
CA THR A 81 -18.00 -5.63 -3.29
C THR A 81 -16.74 -4.79 -3.58
N GLU A 82 -16.93 -3.49 -3.77
CA GLU A 82 -15.83 -2.56 -4.04
C GLU A 82 -14.86 -2.40 -2.85
N GLN A 83 -15.37 -2.57 -1.63
CA GLN A 83 -14.52 -2.57 -0.43
C GLN A 83 -13.75 -3.89 -0.35
N LEU A 84 -14.42 -5.04 -0.54
CA LEU A 84 -13.76 -6.33 -0.58
C LEU A 84 -12.66 -6.37 -1.66
N ALA A 85 -12.92 -5.84 -2.85
CA ALA A 85 -11.93 -5.78 -3.93
C ALA A 85 -10.66 -4.99 -3.57
N LYS A 86 -10.77 -3.96 -2.71
CA LYS A 86 -9.64 -3.16 -2.21
C LYS A 86 -8.83 -3.87 -1.13
N MET A 87 -9.46 -4.78 -0.40
CA MET A 87 -8.81 -5.60 0.64
C MET A 87 -7.95 -6.72 0.04
N ILE A 88 -8.15 -7.04 -1.26
CA ILE A 88 -7.51 -8.14 -1.95
C ILE A 88 -6.34 -7.63 -2.78
N SER A 89 -5.17 -8.23 -2.57
CA SER A 89 -3.99 -8.12 -3.42
C SER A 89 -3.66 -9.48 -4.02
N ILE A 90 -3.24 -9.48 -5.28
CA ILE A 90 -2.85 -10.70 -5.99
C ILE A 90 -1.47 -10.43 -6.59
N SER A 91 -0.55 -11.31 -6.30
CA SER A 91 0.79 -11.31 -6.87
C SER A 91 1.08 -12.65 -7.51
N GLN A 92 1.87 -12.65 -8.55
CA GLN A 92 2.37 -13.86 -9.21
C GLN A 92 3.87 -13.94 -9.00
N VAL A 93 4.38 -15.14 -8.72
CA VAL A 93 5.82 -15.37 -8.67
C VAL A 93 6.33 -15.41 -10.10
N GLU A 94 7.28 -14.53 -10.42
CA GLU A 94 7.87 -14.43 -11.78
C GLU A 94 8.30 -15.78 -12.31
N ASP A 95 8.07 -16.02 -13.58
CA ASP A 95 8.40 -17.26 -14.31
C ASP A 95 7.75 -18.53 -13.74
N THR A 96 6.63 -18.40 -13.01
CA THR A 96 5.91 -19.56 -12.45
C THR A 96 4.40 -19.46 -12.67
N HIS A 97 3.71 -20.59 -12.41
CA HIS A 97 2.25 -20.67 -12.35
C HIS A 97 1.69 -20.39 -10.94
N ILE A 98 2.55 -19.96 -10.01
CA ILE A 98 2.19 -19.75 -8.61
C ILE A 98 1.69 -18.34 -8.42
N MET A 99 0.53 -18.21 -7.78
CA MET A 99 -0.09 -16.95 -7.38
C MET A 99 -0.28 -16.92 -5.88
N THR A 100 -0.04 -15.76 -5.29
CA THR A 100 -0.36 -15.48 -3.89
C THR A 100 -1.52 -14.50 -3.83
N LEU A 101 -2.57 -14.90 -3.14
CA LEU A 101 -3.72 -14.08 -2.80
C LEU A 101 -3.53 -13.59 -1.37
N SER A 102 -3.40 -12.28 -1.18
CA SER A 102 -3.33 -11.64 0.13
C SER A 102 -4.62 -10.87 0.39
N VAL A 103 -5.17 -11.03 1.58
CA VAL A 103 -6.34 -10.31 2.07
C VAL A 103 -5.97 -9.52 3.30
N THR A 104 -6.21 -8.20 3.27
CA THR A 104 -5.93 -7.29 4.40
C THR A 104 -7.22 -6.89 5.07
N ASP A 105 -7.34 -7.13 6.38
CA ASP A 105 -8.49 -6.78 7.21
C ASP A 105 -8.05 -6.33 8.61
N THR A 106 -8.95 -5.72 9.35
CA THR A 106 -8.81 -5.43 10.79
C THR A 106 -9.07 -6.66 11.68
N ASP A 107 -9.77 -7.65 11.14
CA ASP A 107 -10.09 -8.92 11.79
C ASP A 107 -9.27 -10.06 11.15
N PRO A 108 -8.35 -10.71 11.90
CA PRO A 108 -7.49 -11.76 11.38
C PRO A 108 -8.25 -13.02 10.93
N ASP A 109 -9.34 -13.37 11.62
CA ASP A 109 -10.14 -14.54 11.27
C ASP A 109 -10.94 -14.28 9.99
N ARG A 110 -11.52 -13.07 9.86
CA ARG A 110 -12.20 -12.68 8.64
C ARG A 110 -11.28 -12.61 7.43
N ALA A 111 -10.07 -12.07 7.59
CA ALA A 111 -9.05 -12.07 6.54
C ALA A 111 -8.74 -13.49 6.05
N LYS A 112 -8.52 -14.42 6.99
CA LYS A 112 -8.27 -15.84 6.72
C LYS A 112 -9.44 -16.49 5.97
N ASP A 113 -10.67 -16.31 6.46
CA ASP A 113 -11.85 -16.93 5.87
C ASP A 113 -12.09 -16.44 4.44
N ILE A 114 -11.88 -15.15 4.18
CA ILE A 114 -11.94 -14.57 2.83
C ILE A 114 -10.86 -15.17 1.94
N ALA A 115 -9.60 -15.18 2.41
CA ALA A 115 -8.46 -15.70 1.64
C ALA A 115 -8.63 -17.17 1.23
N ASN A 116 -9.19 -18.00 2.12
CA ASN A 116 -9.42 -19.41 1.86
C ASN A 116 -10.70 -19.70 1.04
N THR A 117 -11.67 -18.80 1.05
CA THR A 117 -12.95 -18.99 0.33
C THR A 117 -12.83 -18.60 -1.13
N ILE A 118 -12.10 -17.55 -1.45
CA ILE A 118 -11.96 -17.00 -2.80
C ILE A 118 -11.51 -18.03 -3.84
N PRO A 119 -10.45 -18.86 -3.63
CA PRO A 119 -9.98 -19.80 -4.63
C PRO A 119 -11.04 -20.82 -5.07
N GLY A 120 -11.83 -21.31 -4.12
CA GLY A 120 -12.91 -22.26 -4.39
C GLY A 120 -14.02 -21.63 -5.26
N VAL A 121 -14.52 -20.45 -4.86
CA VAL A 121 -15.53 -19.71 -5.59
C VAL A 121 -15.03 -19.31 -6.98
N PHE A 122 -13.80 -18.84 -7.07
CA PHE A 122 -13.15 -18.50 -8.36
C PHE A 122 -13.11 -19.71 -9.29
N THR A 123 -12.67 -20.87 -8.79
CA THR A 123 -12.56 -22.10 -9.59
C THR A 123 -13.93 -22.55 -10.11
N GLU A 124 -14.98 -22.45 -9.30
CA GLU A 124 -16.36 -22.74 -9.74
C GLU A 124 -16.82 -21.78 -10.83
N GLU A 125 -16.56 -20.48 -10.67
CA GLU A 125 -16.98 -19.45 -11.62
C GLU A 125 -16.24 -19.55 -12.96
N VAL A 126 -14.94 -19.82 -12.93
CA VAL A 126 -14.10 -19.99 -14.13
C VAL A 126 -14.54 -21.23 -14.91
N LYS A 127 -14.80 -22.35 -14.22
CA LYS A 127 -15.34 -23.57 -14.86
C LYS A 127 -16.69 -23.32 -15.53
N ARG A 128 -17.56 -22.54 -14.87
CA ARG A 128 -18.89 -22.22 -15.37
C ARG A 128 -18.83 -21.29 -16.59
N THR A 129 -17.97 -20.26 -16.55
CA THR A 129 -18.01 -19.15 -17.52
C THR A 129 -17.09 -19.39 -18.71
N ILE A 130 -15.85 -19.78 -18.51
CA ILE A 130 -14.85 -19.94 -19.58
C ILE A 130 -14.38 -21.39 -19.78
N LYS A 131 -14.94 -22.33 -19.03
CA LYS A 131 -14.62 -23.76 -19.09
C LYS A 131 -13.11 -24.07 -18.88
N ALA A 132 -12.43 -23.21 -18.12
CA ALA A 132 -11.02 -23.41 -17.73
C ALA A 132 -10.92 -24.16 -16.38
N ASN A 133 -9.73 -24.66 -16.06
CA ASN A 133 -9.56 -25.49 -14.87
C ASN A 133 -9.50 -24.71 -13.54
N GLY A 134 -9.30 -23.40 -13.57
CA GLY A 134 -9.21 -22.55 -12.37
C GLY A 134 -7.85 -22.66 -11.68
N VAL A 135 -7.89 -22.62 -10.36
CA VAL A 135 -6.68 -22.71 -9.51
C VAL A 135 -6.82 -23.84 -8.50
N GLU A 136 -5.67 -24.34 -8.03
CA GLU A 136 -5.58 -25.29 -6.93
C GLU A 136 -4.80 -24.66 -5.78
N VAL A 137 -5.33 -24.75 -4.57
CA VAL A 137 -4.67 -24.22 -3.36
C VAL A 137 -3.52 -25.13 -2.97
N ILE A 138 -2.31 -24.56 -2.90
CA ILE A 138 -1.10 -25.25 -2.44
C ILE A 138 -0.96 -25.06 -0.93
N ASP A 139 -1.11 -23.81 -0.46
CA ASP A 139 -0.93 -23.45 0.93
C ASP A 139 -2.10 -22.53 1.36
N PRO A 140 -3.02 -23.06 2.17
CA PRO A 140 -4.13 -22.26 2.68
C PRO A 140 -3.65 -21.35 3.81
N SER A 141 -4.30 -20.20 3.96
CA SER A 141 -4.04 -19.30 5.08
C SER A 141 -4.35 -19.95 6.42
N LEU A 142 -3.40 -19.94 7.34
CA LEU A 142 -3.57 -20.42 8.72
C LEU A 142 -4.13 -19.35 9.66
N GLY A 143 -4.01 -18.07 9.31
CA GLY A 143 -4.49 -16.92 10.08
C GLY A 143 -4.05 -15.61 9.44
N GLY A 144 -4.57 -14.51 9.94
CA GLY A 144 -4.08 -13.20 9.57
C GLY A 144 -2.85 -12.82 10.40
N ASP A 145 -1.72 -12.58 9.77
CA ASP A 145 -0.52 -12.06 10.41
C ASP A 145 -0.60 -10.54 10.55
N PRO A 146 -0.17 -9.96 11.69
CA PRO A 146 -0.19 -8.52 11.86
C PRO A 146 0.79 -7.85 10.90
N ILE A 147 0.30 -6.93 10.08
CA ILE A 147 1.15 -6.16 9.16
C ILE A 147 2.07 -5.26 9.98
N PRO A 148 3.41 -5.41 9.86
CA PRO A 148 4.35 -4.57 10.57
C PRO A 148 4.20 -3.12 10.10
N SER A 149 3.70 -2.24 10.96
CA SER A 149 3.63 -0.83 10.63
C SER A 149 5.06 -0.26 10.65
N ASN A 150 5.56 0.18 9.51
CA ASN A 150 6.85 0.87 9.38
C ASN A 150 6.79 2.29 10.00
N ILE A 151 6.46 2.34 11.31
CA ILE A 151 6.31 3.57 12.09
C ILE A 151 7.57 4.40 12.02
N LEU A 152 8.74 3.76 12.13
CA LEU A 152 10.03 4.44 12.13
C LEU A 152 10.27 5.25 10.85
N LYS A 153 9.97 4.68 9.68
CA LYS A 153 10.09 5.38 8.39
C LYS A 153 9.13 6.57 8.30
N LYS A 154 7.90 6.42 8.78
CA LYS A 154 6.87 7.48 8.75
C LYS A 154 7.22 8.62 9.70
N VAL A 155 7.70 8.31 10.91
CA VAL A 155 8.17 9.30 11.89
C VAL A 155 9.38 10.07 11.35
N LEU A 156 10.32 9.39 10.71
CA LEU A 156 11.49 10.02 10.12
C LEU A 156 11.11 10.99 9.00
N ILE A 157 10.22 10.59 8.09
CA ILE A 157 9.72 11.47 7.01
C ILE A 157 8.97 12.67 7.60
N ALA A 158 8.10 12.46 8.58
CA ALA A 158 7.36 13.55 9.25
C ALA A 158 8.31 14.50 9.98
N GLY A 159 9.36 13.98 10.61
CA GLY A 159 10.40 14.79 11.27
C GLY A 159 11.14 15.69 10.28
N VAL A 160 11.59 15.14 9.16
CA VAL A 160 12.28 15.91 8.11
C VAL A 160 11.37 17.01 7.54
N LEU A 161 10.12 16.68 7.22
CA LEU A 161 9.14 17.65 6.74
C LEU A 161 8.86 18.75 7.77
N GLY A 162 8.75 18.39 9.06
CA GLY A 162 8.57 19.36 10.14
C GLY A 162 9.73 20.36 10.25
N VAL A 163 10.97 19.88 10.15
CA VAL A 163 12.18 20.74 10.14
C VAL A 163 12.18 21.65 8.92
N MET A 164 11.88 21.14 7.72
CA MET A 164 11.82 21.95 6.49
C MET A 164 10.78 23.08 6.61
N ILE A 165 9.58 22.76 7.09
CA ILE A 165 8.52 23.76 7.29
C ILE A 165 8.94 24.77 8.35
N GLY A 166 9.58 24.33 9.45
CA GLY A 166 10.08 25.22 10.49
C GLY A 166 11.11 26.23 9.97
N LEU A 167 12.11 25.75 9.22
CA LEU A 167 13.11 26.62 8.57
C LEU A 167 12.49 27.57 7.57
N PHE A 168 11.52 27.12 6.79
CA PHE A 168 10.79 27.96 5.83
C PHE A 168 10.03 29.08 6.53
N VAL A 169 9.33 28.79 7.63
CA VAL A 169 8.63 29.81 8.43
C VAL A 169 9.61 30.83 9.02
N ILE A 170 10.76 30.39 9.56
CA ILE A 170 11.80 31.29 10.08
C ILE A 170 12.30 32.21 8.96
N PHE A 171 12.59 31.64 7.79
CA PHE A 171 13.02 32.40 6.63
C PHE A 171 11.98 33.44 6.18
N LEU A 172 10.68 33.06 6.16
CA LEU A 172 9.62 34.01 5.85
C LEU A 172 9.53 35.15 6.87
N ILE A 173 9.63 34.86 8.16
CA ILE A 173 9.61 35.88 9.22
C ILE A 173 10.77 36.85 9.03
N GLU A 174 11.99 36.35 8.81
CA GLU A 174 13.18 37.17 8.59
C GLU A 174 13.10 37.95 7.27
N PHE A 175 12.54 37.34 6.21
CA PHE A 175 12.34 38.01 4.91
C PHE A 175 11.37 39.20 5.01
N PHE A 176 10.33 39.12 5.82
CA PHE A 176 9.36 40.20 6.05
C PHE A 176 9.76 41.13 7.20
N ASP A 177 10.86 40.86 7.93
CA ASP A 177 11.35 41.76 8.98
C ASP A 177 12.16 42.89 8.37
N ASN A 178 11.46 43.93 7.95
CA ASN A 178 12.04 45.18 7.40
C ASN A 178 12.61 46.14 8.47
N LYS A 179 12.94 45.62 9.68
CA LYS A 179 13.52 46.49 10.72
C LYS A 179 14.99 46.73 10.44
N VAL A 180 15.35 48.02 10.43
CA VAL A 180 16.74 48.46 10.35
C VAL A 180 17.42 48.13 11.66
N LYS A 181 18.33 47.13 11.65
CA LYS A 181 19.02 46.61 12.85
C LYS A 181 20.48 47.06 12.94
N THR A 182 21.07 47.49 11.83
CA THR A 182 22.49 47.87 11.79
C THR A 182 22.67 49.27 11.16
N PRO A 183 23.79 49.97 11.53
CA PRO A 183 24.13 51.23 10.88
C PRO A 183 24.31 51.10 9.37
N GLN A 184 24.79 49.95 8.89
CA GLN A 184 24.97 49.66 7.48
C GLN A 184 23.64 49.54 6.73
N ASP A 185 22.55 49.11 7.39
CA ASP A 185 21.23 49.04 6.80
C ASP A 185 20.68 50.47 6.53
N MET A 186 20.98 51.44 7.42
CA MET A 186 20.63 52.84 7.23
C MET A 186 21.27 53.45 5.97
N GLU A 187 22.56 53.18 5.75
CA GLU A 187 23.24 53.64 4.54
C GLU A 187 22.67 53.01 3.28
N LYS A 188 22.37 51.73 3.34
CA LYS A 188 21.86 50.96 2.17
C LYS A 188 20.44 51.31 1.77
N TYR A 189 19.54 51.54 2.74
CA TYR A 189 18.13 51.80 2.46
C TYR A 189 17.81 53.28 2.27
N PHE A 190 18.54 54.18 2.96
CA PHE A 190 18.27 55.60 2.95
C PHE A 190 19.33 56.43 2.22
N ASN A 191 20.41 55.82 1.81
CA ASN A 191 21.54 56.47 1.12
C ASN A 191 22.08 57.69 1.90
N ILE A 192 22.04 57.63 3.25
CA ILE A 192 22.51 58.69 4.17
C ILE A 192 23.70 58.16 4.94
N PRO A 193 24.88 58.85 4.96
CA PRO A 193 26.04 58.37 5.72
C PRO A 193 25.75 58.45 7.22
N VAL A 194 26.07 57.37 7.94
CA VAL A 194 25.97 57.32 9.40
C VAL A 194 27.14 58.07 10.02
N LEU A 195 26.86 59.23 10.65
CA LEU A 195 27.89 60.13 11.24
C LEU A 195 28.38 59.63 12.60
N GLY A 196 27.67 58.74 13.25
CA GLY A 196 28.08 58.15 14.53
C GLY A 196 27.01 57.26 15.14
N VAL A 197 27.44 56.34 16.04
CA VAL A 197 26.57 55.43 16.78
C VAL A 197 26.66 55.78 18.27
N ILE A 198 25.52 56.07 18.90
CA ILE A 198 25.44 56.25 20.35
C ILE A 198 25.22 54.88 20.98
N PRO A 199 26.13 54.30 21.77
CA PRO A 199 25.93 53.03 22.41
C PRO A 199 24.79 53.15 23.44
N ASN A 200 23.85 52.21 23.39
CA ASN A 200 22.76 52.11 24.35
C ASN A 200 23.31 51.36 25.60
N GLU A 201 23.40 52.06 26.72
CA GLU A 201 23.95 51.58 28.01
C GLU A 201 22.85 50.87 28.85
N ASN A 202 21.91 50.13 28.24
CA ASN A 202 20.96 49.33 28.99
C ASN A 202 21.51 47.90 29.14
N LYS A 203 21.94 47.58 30.39
CA LYS A 203 22.18 46.23 30.90
C LYS A 203 20.91 45.40 30.86
#